data_0e874ae76d9f5d26c9ac5ca33f7acd95
#
_entry.id   0e874ae76d9f5d26c9ac5ca33f7acd95
#
_cell.length_a   1.000
_cell.length_b   1.000
_cell.length_c   1.000
_cell.angle_alpha   90.00
_cell.angle_beta   90.00
_cell.angle_gamma   90.00
#
_symmetry.space_group_name_H-M   'P 1'
#
loop_
_entity.id
_entity.type
_entity.pdbx_description
1 polymer ?
#
loop_
_entity_poly.entity_id
_entity_poly.type
_entity_poly.pdbx_seq_one_letter_code
_entity_poly.pdbx_strand_id
1 'polypeptide(L)'
;MPPMGPPNRNRNQKKQKPKNTKATAKRLFSYLEQEKHKIAAAFVCVLVSSASTLCGSYLLRPIINGLIDSTKTSQQKITSLMAGLALMAVVYVLGVGATYLQGRIMISVSQGTLKRIREHLFRKVQKLPVRYFDTNPTGDIMSRFTNDVDIIGEMLNSTLVQIFSGTITLIGTLALMLYTNWVLAVVTIVVSPIIAKIGTAIAGKSRKYFMKQQTDLGKVNGYIEETVTGQKVVKVFNYEENVINEFSELNQSLRNSQVKAQFISGIMGPCMNAMSQVNYTLTACVGSIIAFASRWGGGVPFSALDIGGLTVFVNYSRQFSRPINELAQQVTNIMSALAGAERVFNVMDETEEIDD
;
A
#
# COMPACT_ATOMS: atom_id res chain seq x y z
N MET A 1 -9.78 36.60 -36.22
CA MET A 1 -9.21 35.48 -35.51
C MET A 1 -10.32 34.53 -35.18
N PRO A 2 -10.30 33.27 -35.60
CA PRO A 2 -11.32 32.29 -35.20
C PRO A 2 -11.15 32.00 -33.69
N PRO A 3 -12.24 31.79 -32.94
CA PRO A 3 -12.17 31.49 -31.53
C PRO A 3 -11.47 30.15 -31.33
N MET A 4 -10.40 30.15 -30.54
CA MET A 4 -9.78 28.89 -30.05
C MET A 4 -10.85 28.11 -29.29
N GLY A 5 -11.17 26.95 -29.80
CA GLY A 5 -12.03 26.00 -29.10
C GLY A 5 -11.41 25.63 -27.74
N PRO A 6 -12.23 25.33 -26.73
CA PRO A 6 -11.74 24.99 -25.40
C PRO A 6 -10.77 23.80 -25.48
N PRO A 7 -9.70 23.78 -24.69
CA PRO A 7 -8.73 22.69 -24.69
C PRO A 7 -9.44 21.40 -24.29
N ASN A 8 -9.35 20.41 -25.14
CA ASN A 8 -9.96 19.09 -24.98
C ASN A 8 -9.39 18.40 -23.72
N ARG A 9 -9.96 18.66 -22.55
CA ARG A 9 -9.56 18.17 -21.22
C ARG A 9 -9.82 16.68 -21.00
N ASN A 10 -10.47 16.02 -21.97
CA ASN A 10 -10.82 14.60 -21.90
C ASN A 10 -9.85 13.69 -22.66
N ARG A 11 -8.57 14.01 -22.73
CA ARG A 11 -7.59 12.96 -22.96
C ARG A 11 -7.49 12.15 -21.67
N ASN A 12 -8.29 11.07 -21.58
CA ASN A 12 -8.04 9.93 -20.73
C ASN A 12 -6.52 9.76 -20.61
N GLN A 13 -5.94 10.15 -19.49
CA GLN A 13 -4.62 9.68 -19.11
C GLN A 13 -4.79 8.17 -18.90
N LYS A 14 -4.82 7.42 -20.00
CA LYS A 14 -4.58 5.97 -19.93
C LYS A 14 -3.33 5.85 -19.10
N LYS A 15 -3.42 5.24 -17.91
CA LYS A 15 -2.26 4.86 -17.11
C LYS A 15 -1.33 4.09 -18.05
N GLN A 16 -0.43 4.81 -18.70
CA GLN A 16 0.54 4.21 -19.62
C GLN A 16 1.43 3.35 -18.76
N LYS A 17 1.43 2.06 -19.02
CA LYS A 17 2.41 1.17 -18.42
C LYS A 17 3.79 1.64 -18.88
N PRO A 18 4.77 1.77 -17.98
CA PRO A 18 6.10 2.20 -18.35
C PRO A 18 6.67 1.25 -19.40
N LYS A 19 7.24 1.80 -20.49
CA LYS A 19 7.78 1.01 -21.61
C LYS A 19 9.11 0.36 -21.25
N ASN A 20 9.94 1.05 -20.43
CA ASN A 20 11.28 0.58 -20.06
C ASN A 20 11.53 0.66 -18.54
N THR A 21 10.80 -0.18 -17.78
CA THR A 21 10.85 -0.19 -16.31
C THR A 21 12.25 -0.37 -15.74
N LYS A 22 13.10 -1.20 -16.35
CA LYS A 22 14.44 -1.49 -15.84
C LYS A 22 15.39 -0.29 -15.99
N ALA A 23 15.38 0.39 -17.13
CA ALA A 23 16.23 1.56 -17.35
C ALA A 23 15.78 2.72 -16.46
N THR A 24 14.48 2.97 -16.35
CA THR A 24 13.90 4.01 -15.48
C THR A 24 14.23 3.75 -14.03
N ALA A 25 14.08 2.52 -13.54
CA ALA A 25 14.45 2.14 -12.18
C ALA A 25 15.95 2.36 -11.93
N LYS A 26 16.82 1.88 -12.83
CA LYS A 26 18.27 2.07 -12.70
C LYS A 26 18.65 3.55 -12.61
N ARG A 27 18.06 4.40 -13.46
CA ARG A 27 18.30 5.84 -13.43
C ARG A 27 17.78 6.48 -12.15
N LEU A 28 16.62 6.06 -11.65
CA LEU A 28 16.09 6.55 -10.39
C LEU A 28 16.99 6.16 -9.21
N PHE A 29 17.50 4.91 -9.21
CA PHE A 29 18.45 4.46 -8.19
C PHE A 29 19.77 5.24 -8.24
N SER A 30 20.24 5.71 -9.40
CA SER A 30 21.44 6.55 -9.47
C SER A 30 21.27 7.89 -8.75
N TYR A 31 20.06 8.45 -8.70
CA TYR A 31 19.78 9.63 -7.89
C TYR A 31 19.82 9.35 -6.37
N LEU A 32 19.61 8.11 -5.97
CA LEU A 32 19.67 7.68 -4.58
C LEU A 32 21.10 7.35 -4.12
N GLU A 33 22.00 7.09 -5.04
CA GLU A 33 23.36 6.66 -4.75
C GLU A 33 24.15 7.67 -3.90
N GLN A 34 23.86 8.95 -4.04
CA GLN A 34 24.44 10.02 -3.22
C GLN A 34 24.06 9.94 -1.74
N GLU A 35 22.91 9.32 -1.43
CA GLU A 35 22.37 9.19 -0.08
C GLU A 35 22.49 7.75 0.47
N LYS A 36 23.34 6.92 -0.12
CA LYS A 36 23.47 5.48 0.19
C LYS A 36 23.67 5.18 1.68
N HIS A 37 24.43 6.03 2.40
CA HIS A 37 24.65 5.85 3.84
C HIS A 37 23.40 6.08 4.66
N LYS A 38 22.59 7.10 4.30
CA LYS A 38 21.31 7.36 4.95
C LYS A 38 20.32 6.25 4.67
N ILE A 39 20.28 5.76 3.43
CA ILE A 39 19.43 4.63 3.04
C ILE A 39 19.83 3.37 3.82
N ALA A 40 21.11 3.06 3.91
CA ALA A 40 21.59 1.93 4.73
C ALA A 40 21.19 2.08 6.20
N ALA A 41 21.33 3.26 6.78
CA ALA A 41 20.86 3.55 8.16
C ALA A 41 19.36 3.37 8.30
N ALA A 42 18.55 3.81 7.34
CA ALA A 42 17.11 3.60 7.35
C ALA A 42 16.76 2.10 7.29
N PHE A 43 17.46 1.29 6.49
CA PHE A 43 17.26 -0.15 6.45
C PHE A 43 17.62 -0.84 7.78
N VAL A 44 18.70 -0.43 8.44
CA VAL A 44 19.02 -0.93 9.78
C VAL A 44 17.88 -0.59 10.76
N CYS A 45 17.35 0.63 10.70
CA CYS A 45 16.19 1.00 11.53
C CYS A 45 14.95 0.15 11.21
N VAL A 46 14.69 -0.18 9.93
CA VAL A 46 13.60 -1.10 9.54
C VAL A 46 13.83 -2.49 10.11
N LEU A 47 15.04 -3.02 10.07
CA LEU A 47 15.37 -4.31 10.68
C LEU A 47 15.13 -4.29 12.19
N VAL A 48 15.58 -3.25 12.89
CA VAL A 48 15.39 -3.11 14.33
C VAL A 48 13.90 -3.00 14.68
N SER A 49 13.13 -2.19 13.97
CA SER A 49 11.69 -2.02 14.24
C SER A 49 10.90 -3.30 13.96
N SER A 50 11.20 -4.01 12.87
CA SER A 50 10.57 -5.29 12.55
C SER A 50 10.94 -6.38 13.56
N ALA A 51 12.22 -6.46 13.93
CA ALA A 51 12.69 -7.36 14.98
C ALA A 51 12.02 -7.08 16.32
N SER A 52 11.88 -5.81 16.70
CA SER A 52 11.19 -5.41 17.94
C SER A 52 9.74 -5.86 17.95
N THR A 53 9.04 -5.75 16.84
CA THR A 53 7.65 -6.21 16.71
C THR A 53 7.53 -7.73 16.86
N LEU A 54 8.42 -8.47 16.21
CA LEU A 54 8.45 -9.94 16.26
C LEU A 54 8.87 -10.45 17.65
N CYS A 55 9.94 -9.89 18.21
CA CYS A 55 10.43 -10.24 19.54
C CYS A 55 9.43 -9.86 20.63
N GLY A 56 8.80 -8.69 20.52
CA GLY A 56 7.77 -8.26 21.47
C GLY A 56 6.59 -9.25 21.53
N SER A 57 6.17 -9.75 20.35
CA SER A 57 5.16 -10.82 20.31
C SER A 57 5.66 -12.14 20.93
N TYR A 58 6.92 -12.51 20.70
CA TYR A 58 7.51 -13.74 21.28
C TYR A 58 7.63 -13.69 22.81
N LEU A 59 7.93 -12.52 23.37
CA LEU A 59 8.04 -12.32 24.82
C LEU A 59 6.74 -12.59 25.59
N LEU A 60 5.59 -12.60 24.91
CA LEU A 60 4.33 -13.02 25.53
C LEU A 60 4.38 -14.49 25.98
N ARG A 61 5.15 -15.35 25.32
CA ARG A 61 5.23 -16.80 25.66
C ARG A 61 5.77 -17.02 27.06
N PRO A 62 6.99 -16.55 27.43
CA PRO A 62 7.53 -16.76 28.76
C PRO A 62 6.70 -16.04 29.84
N ILE A 63 6.06 -14.91 29.53
CA ILE A 63 5.20 -14.19 30.48
C ILE A 63 3.97 -15.02 30.83
N ILE A 64 3.24 -15.54 29.81
CA ILE A 64 2.04 -16.33 30.02
C ILE A 64 2.37 -17.64 30.71
N ASN A 65 3.41 -18.33 30.28
CA ASN A 65 3.83 -19.60 30.89
C ASN A 65 4.28 -19.40 32.34
N GLY A 66 4.96 -18.29 32.64
CA GLY A 66 5.37 -17.95 33.99
C GLY A 66 4.18 -17.73 34.96
N LEU A 67 3.06 -17.23 34.45
CA LEU A 67 1.82 -17.04 35.23
C LEU A 67 1.08 -18.35 35.50
N ILE A 68 1.09 -19.28 34.53
CA ILE A 68 0.37 -20.56 34.61
C ILE A 68 1.16 -21.60 35.44
N ASP A 69 2.46 -21.39 35.59
CA ASP A 69 3.33 -22.32 36.30
C ASP A 69 2.89 -22.48 37.79
N SER A 70 2.43 -23.68 38.13
CA SER A 70 1.92 -24.02 39.46
C SER A 70 3.04 -24.14 40.51
N THR A 71 4.31 -24.26 40.08
CA THR A 71 5.45 -24.44 40.94
C THR A 71 5.93 -23.12 41.57
N LYS A 72 5.51 -21.97 41.01
CA LYS A 72 5.93 -20.64 41.45
C LYS A 72 4.99 -20.06 42.51
N THR A 73 5.58 -19.47 43.55
CA THR A 73 4.85 -18.68 44.52
C THR A 73 4.26 -17.41 43.91
N SER A 74 3.14 -16.91 44.42
CA SER A 74 2.47 -15.69 43.92
C SER A 74 3.43 -14.51 43.78
N GLN A 75 4.34 -14.32 44.71
CA GLN A 75 5.36 -13.26 44.69
C GLN A 75 6.32 -13.45 43.48
N GLN A 76 6.77 -14.66 43.22
CA GLN A 76 7.65 -14.97 42.09
C GLN A 76 6.94 -14.77 40.75
N LYS A 77 5.63 -15.08 40.66
CA LYS A 77 4.80 -14.82 39.46
C LYS A 77 4.72 -13.32 39.16
N ILE A 78 4.45 -12.51 40.18
CA ILE A 78 4.38 -11.03 40.07
C ILE A 78 5.73 -10.49 39.62
N THR A 79 6.84 -10.90 40.25
CA THR A 79 8.18 -10.43 39.89
C THR A 79 8.54 -10.81 38.44
N SER A 80 8.27 -12.06 38.02
CA SER A 80 8.53 -12.50 36.63
C SER A 80 7.65 -11.77 35.62
N LEU A 81 6.40 -11.48 35.98
CA LEU A 81 5.49 -10.66 35.15
C LEU A 81 6.02 -9.25 34.97
N MET A 82 6.38 -8.58 36.07
CA MET A 82 6.91 -7.21 36.01
C MET A 82 8.22 -7.12 35.24
N ALA A 83 9.11 -8.09 35.39
CA ALA A 83 10.36 -8.15 34.63
C ALA A 83 10.08 -8.39 33.13
N GLY A 84 9.16 -9.30 32.79
CA GLY A 84 8.75 -9.55 31.41
C GLY A 84 8.10 -8.34 30.74
N LEU A 85 7.20 -7.64 31.45
CA LEU A 85 6.58 -6.41 30.98
C LEU A 85 7.60 -5.28 30.79
N ALA A 86 8.55 -5.12 31.73
CA ALA A 86 9.60 -4.14 31.61
C ALA A 86 10.50 -4.40 30.39
N LEU A 87 10.90 -5.66 30.16
CA LEU A 87 11.67 -6.04 28.98
C LEU A 87 10.89 -5.77 27.70
N MET A 88 9.61 -6.12 27.65
CA MET A 88 8.72 -5.89 26.53
C MET A 88 8.57 -4.38 26.24
N ALA A 89 8.43 -3.56 27.29
CA ALA A 89 8.39 -2.11 27.16
C ALA A 89 9.68 -1.56 26.53
N VAL A 90 10.85 -2.01 26.99
CA VAL A 90 12.15 -1.61 26.42
C VAL A 90 12.23 -1.98 24.93
N VAL A 91 11.86 -3.20 24.57
CA VAL A 91 11.86 -3.67 23.17
C VAL A 91 10.94 -2.79 22.32
N TYR A 92 9.74 -2.47 22.77
CA TYR A 92 8.82 -1.61 22.01
C TYR A 92 9.30 -0.16 21.92
N VAL A 93 9.88 0.40 22.99
CA VAL A 93 10.46 1.76 22.96
C VAL A 93 11.60 1.84 21.94
N LEU A 94 12.47 0.82 21.87
CA LEU A 94 13.52 0.72 20.85
C LEU A 94 12.92 0.63 19.44
N GLY A 95 11.85 -0.17 19.25
CA GLY A 95 11.13 -0.28 17.98
C GLY A 95 10.51 1.04 17.53
N VAL A 96 9.86 1.77 18.45
CA VAL A 96 9.28 3.10 18.18
C VAL A 96 10.37 4.11 17.82
N GLY A 97 11.47 4.13 18.57
CA GLY A 97 12.63 4.97 18.28
C GLY A 97 13.23 4.69 16.91
N ALA A 98 13.39 3.41 16.56
CA ALA A 98 13.86 3.00 15.25
C ALA A 98 12.90 3.43 14.12
N THR A 99 11.59 3.28 14.31
CA THR A 99 10.57 3.72 13.33
C THR A 99 10.60 5.24 13.15
N TYR A 100 10.73 6.00 14.23
CA TYR A 100 10.85 7.46 14.16
C TYR A 100 12.10 7.91 13.39
N LEU A 101 13.26 7.32 13.71
CA LEU A 101 14.53 7.63 13.04
C LEU A 101 14.47 7.28 11.56
N GLN A 102 13.97 6.09 11.23
CA GLN A 102 13.74 5.64 9.86
C GLN A 102 12.88 6.63 9.08
N GLY A 103 11.72 7.04 9.63
CA GLY A 103 10.84 8.01 8.98
C GLY A 103 11.54 9.33 8.72
N ARG A 104 12.26 9.87 9.70
CA ARG A 104 13.00 11.13 9.57
C ARG A 104 14.11 11.04 8.51
N ILE A 105 14.85 9.94 8.48
CA ILE A 105 15.90 9.70 7.48
C ILE A 105 15.28 9.60 6.08
N MET A 106 14.21 8.82 5.91
CA MET A 106 13.58 8.62 4.60
C MET A 106 12.95 9.91 4.04
N ILE A 107 12.36 10.75 4.89
CA ILE A 107 11.89 12.09 4.48
C ILE A 107 13.07 12.91 3.96
N SER A 108 14.21 12.95 4.67
CA SER A 108 15.39 13.68 4.24
C SER A 108 15.92 13.18 2.89
N VAL A 109 16.02 11.85 2.70
CA VAL A 109 16.46 11.21 1.46
C VAL A 109 15.50 11.52 0.31
N SER A 110 14.20 11.34 0.54
CA SER A 110 13.16 11.58 -0.46
C SER A 110 13.18 13.04 -0.92
N GLN A 111 13.08 14.01 0.01
CA GLN A 111 13.04 15.42 -0.33
C GLN A 111 14.35 15.90 -0.97
N GLY A 112 15.50 15.41 -0.54
CA GLY A 112 16.79 15.69 -1.17
C GLY A 112 16.84 15.19 -2.61
N THR A 113 16.32 13.99 -2.86
CA THR A 113 16.23 13.41 -4.21
C THR A 113 15.25 14.16 -5.10
N LEU A 114 14.07 14.53 -4.58
CA LEU A 114 13.08 15.32 -5.32
C LEU A 114 13.61 16.70 -5.69
N LYS A 115 14.31 17.36 -4.76
CA LYS A 115 14.97 18.63 -5.05
C LYS A 115 15.88 18.49 -6.28
N ARG A 116 16.77 17.49 -6.29
CA ARG A 116 17.70 17.24 -7.42
C ARG A 116 16.95 16.95 -8.72
N ILE A 117 15.90 16.13 -8.68
CA ILE A 117 15.09 15.81 -9.87
C ILE A 117 14.44 17.09 -10.41
N ARG A 118 13.83 17.92 -9.53
CA ARG A 118 13.21 19.19 -9.95
C ARG A 118 14.23 20.17 -10.52
N GLU A 119 15.42 20.30 -9.92
CA GLU A 119 16.49 21.16 -10.42
C GLU A 119 16.99 20.69 -11.80
N HIS A 120 17.22 19.40 -11.99
CA HIS A 120 17.64 18.87 -13.29
C HIS A 120 16.55 19.05 -14.35
N LEU A 121 15.29 18.76 -14.01
CA LEU A 121 14.16 18.95 -14.90
C LEU A 121 14.01 20.44 -15.28
N PHE A 122 14.12 21.35 -14.31
CA PHE A 122 14.00 22.78 -14.56
C PHE A 122 15.12 23.31 -15.47
N ARG A 123 16.37 22.95 -15.17
CA ARG A 123 17.51 23.30 -16.02
C ARG A 123 17.35 22.80 -17.45
N LYS A 124 16.82 21.59 -17.61
CA LYS A 124 16.58 21.00 -18.92
C LYS A 124 15.48 21.75 -19.68
N VAL A 125 14.36 22.04 -19.01
CA VAL A 125 13.25 22.78 -19.63
C VAL A 125 13.68 24.17 -20.13
N GLN A 126 14.61 24.84 -19.43
CA GLN A 126 15.14 26.15 -19.88
C GLN A 126 15.98 26.06 -21.15
N LYS A 127 16.45 24.88 -21.52
CA LYS A 127 17.29 24.64 -22.71
C LYS A 127 16.52 23.95 -23.84
N LEU A 128 15.22 23.78 -23.72
CA LEU A 128 14.41 23.17 -24.77
C LEU A 128 14.00 24.20 -25.83
N PRO A 129 13.95 23.81 -27.12
CA PRO A 129 13.56 24.70 -28.19
C PRO A 129 12.10 25.15 -28.05
N VAL A 130 11.78 26.36 -28.55
CA VAL A 130 10.41 26.93 -28.49
C VAL A 130 9.38 25.98 -29.07
N ARG A 131 9.71 25.26 -30.13
CA ARG A 131 8.86 24.23 -30.75
C ARG A 131 8.32 23.18 -29.74
N TYR A 132 9.11 22.86 -28.69
CA TYR A 132 8.69 21.91 -27.67
C TYR A 132 7.47 22.43 -26.89
N PHE A 133 7.44 23.73 -26.59
CA PHE A 133 6.35 24.39 -25.84
C PHE A 133 5.10 24.57 -26.72
N ASP A 134 5.27 24.74 -28.03
CA ASP A 134 4.16 24.81 -28.97
C ASP A 134 3.45 23.46 -29.14
N THR A 135 4.21 22.35 -29.02
CA THR A 135 3.69 21.00 -29.20
C THR A 135 3.20 20.34 -27.92
N ASN A 136 3.65 20.81 -26.76
CA ASN A 136 3.30 20.26 -25.45
C ASN A 136 2.52 21.30 -24.62
N PRO A 137 1.29 20.99 -24.19
CA PRO A 137 0.52 21.89 -23.34
C PRO A 137 1.25 22.22 -22.02
N THR A 138 1.25 23.49 -21.63
CA THR A 138 1.89 23.95 -20.38
C THR A 138 1.42 23.16 -19.16
N GLY A 139 0.14 22.76 -19.13
CA GLY A 139 -0.40 21.94 -18.05
C GLY A 139 0.24 20.56 -17.94
N ASP A 140 0.63 19.94 -19.06
CA ASP A 140 1.32 18.64 -19.06
C ASP A 140 2.75 18.79 -18.52
N ILE A 141 3.45 19.87 -18.90
CA ILE A 141 4.78 20.18 -18.39
C ILE A 141 4.73 20.42 -16.88
N MET A 142 3.80 21.26 -16.42
CA MET A 142 3.59 21.53 -14.99
C MET A 142 3.24 20.26 -14.20
N SER A 143 2.43 19.35 -14.76
CA SER A 143 2.09 18.08 -14.12
C SER A 143 3.32 17.19 -13.86
N ARG A 144 4.38 17.31 -14.69
CA ARG A 144 5.64 16.58 -14.48
C ARG A 144 6.44 17.12 -13.30
N PHE A 145 6.42 18.44 -13.06
CA PHE A 145 7.06 19.07 -11.91
C PHE A 145 6.34 18.81 -10.59
N THR A 146 5.03 18.65 -10.63
CA THR A 146 4.18 18.47 -9.46
C THR A 146 3.81 16.99 -9.29
N ASN A 147 2.77 16.53 -9.96
CA ASN A 147 2.18 15.23 -9.74
C ASN A 147 3.16 14.05 -9.97
N ASP A 148 3.93 14.05 -11.07
CA ASP A 148 4.83 12.94 -11.38
C ASP A 148 6.01 12.88 -10.39
N VAL A 149 6.57 14.03 -10.02
CA VAL A 149 7.64 14.11 -9.02
C VAL A 149 7.13 13.76 -7.63
N ASP A 150 5.92 14.16 -7.26
CA ASP A 150 5.33 13.83 -5.96
C ASP A 150 5.05 12.33 -5.82
N ILE A 151 4.59 11.65 -6.88
CA ILE A 151 4.43 10.19 -6.91
C ILE A 151 5.77 9.47 -6.72
N ILE A 152 6.85 9.98 -7.32
CA ILE A 152 8.22 9.47 -7.08
C ILE A 152 8.57 9.66 -5.60
N GLY A 153 8.26 10.81 -5.03
CA GLY A 153 8.50 11.11 -3.61
C GLY A 153 7.78 10.17 -2.67
N GLU A 154 6.52 9.88 -2.93
CA GLU A 154 5.73 8.94 -2.16
C GLU A 154 6.32 7.53 -2.23
N MET A 155 6.74 7.09 -3.41
CA MET A 155 7.40 5.80 -3.57
C MET A 155 8.69 5.72 -2.75
N LEU A 156 9.53 6.75 -2.79
CA LEU A 156 10.80 6.77 -2.06
C LEU A 156 10.59 6.83 -0.55
N ASN A 157 9.63 7.61 -0.08
CA ASN A 157 9.39 7.83 1.34
C ASN A 157 8.66 6.68 2.03
N SER A 158 7.62 6.14 1.41
CA SER A 158 6.71 5.16 2.05
C SER A 158 6.77 3.78 1.41
N THR A 159 6.69 3.69 0.07
CA THR A 159 6.53 2.41 -0.62
C THR A 159 7.74 1.50 -0.45
N LEU A 160 8.96 2.01 -0.61
CA LEU A 160 10.18 1.22 -0.41
C LEU A 160 10.27 0.68 1.03
N VAL A 161 10.03 1.55 2.01
CA VAL A 161 10.05 1.18 3.42
C VAL A 161 9.03 0.06 3.70
N GLN A 162 7.80 0.21 3.21
CA GLN A 162 6.73 -0.78 3.43
C GLN A 162 7.04 -2.12 2.77
N ILE A 163 7.68 -2.15 1.60
CA ILE A 163 8.10 -3.39 0.96
C ILE A 163 9.16 -4.10 1.81
N PHE A 164 10.18 -3.38 2.25
CA PHE A 164 11.23 -3.99 3.08
C PHE A 164 10.70 -4.44 4.43
N SER A 165 9.98 -3.58 5.14
CA SER A 165 9.36 -3.93 6.42
C SER A 165 8.38 -5.09 6.29
N GLY A 166 7.48 -5.05 5.29
CA GLY A 166 6.53 -6.11 5.02
C GLY A 166 7.19 -7.44 4.67
N THR A 167 8.26 -7.42 3.87
CA THR A 167 9.02 -8.62 3.50
C THR A 167 9.73 -9.21 4.71
N ILE A 168 10.41 -8.38 5.53
CA ILE A 168 11.08 -8.83 6.75
C ILE A 168 10.06 -9.40 7.74
N THR A 169 8.93 -8.72 7.94
CA THR A 169 7.86 -9.19 8.82
C THR A 169 7.28 -10.50 8.32
N LEU A 170 7.03 -10.65 7.02
CA LEU A 170 6.50 -11.88 6.44
C LEU A 170 7.44 -13.06 6.64
N ILE A 171 8.73 -12.89 6.28
CA ILE A 171 9.74 -13.94 6.43
C ILE A 171 9.99 -14.24 7.91
N GLY A 172 10.14 -13.23 8.75
CA GLY A 172 10.38 -13.38 10.17
C GLY A 172 9.20 -14.05 10.89
N THR A 173 7.97 -13.63 10.57
CA THR A 173 6.77 -14.27 11.12
C THR A 173 6.67 -15.73 10.69
N LEU A 174 6.91 -16.04 9.42
CA LEU A 174 6.90 -17.41 8.92
C LEU A 174 7.95 -18.27 9.62
N ALA A 175 9.17 -17.77 9.77
CA ALA A 175 10.24 -18.48 10.48
C ALA A 175 9.87 -18.75 11.96
N LEU A 176 9.32 -17.77 12.64
CA LEU A 176 8.90 -17.91 14.04
C LEU A 176 7.67 -18.82 14.19
N MET A 177 6.75 -18.83 13.23
CA MET A 177 5.64 -19.78 13.20
C MET A 177 6.13 -21.22 13.05
N LEU A 178 7.04 -21.47 12.11
CA LEU A 178 7.65 -22.79 11.91
C LEU A 178 8.43 -23.24 13.16
N TYR A 179 9.15 -22.33 13.80
CA TYR A 179 9.87 -22.60 15.05
C TYR A 179 8.94 -22.91 16.22
N THR A 180 7.82 -22.21 16.33
CA THR A 180 6.86 -22.38 17.43
C THR A 180 6.06 -23.68 17.28
N ASN A 181 5.48 -23.91 16.10
CA ASN A 181 4.75 -25.15 15.77
C ASN A 181 4.56 -25.27 14.27
N TRP A 182 5.24 -26.23 13.64
CA TRP A 182 5.20 -26.41 12.19
C TRP A 182 3.83 -26.86 11.66
N VAL A 183 3.06 -27.64 12.47
CA VAL A 183 1.72 -28.14 12.07
C VAL A 183 0.75 -26.97 11.91
N LEU A 184 0.72 -26.07 12.90
CA LEU A 184 -0.11 -24.87 12.83
C LEU A 184 0.35 -23.91 11.73
N ALA A 185 1.66 -23.85 11.47
CA ALA A 185 2.20 -23.05 10.36
C ALA A 185 1.66 -23.54 9.01
N VAL A 186 1.62 -24.87 8.79
CA VAL A 186 1.05 -25.45 7.57
C VAL A 186 -0.44 -25.13 7.46
N VAL A 187 -1.21 -25.25 8.54
CA VAL A 187 -2.64 -24.88 8.55
C VAL A 187 -2.82 -23.41 8.11
N THR A 188 -2.06 -22.49 8.70
CA THR A 188 -2.15 -21.06 8.34
C THR A 188 -1.72 -20.79 6.89
N ILE A 189 -0.65 -21.44 6.42
CA ILE A 189 -0.16 -21.32 5.04
C ILE A 189 -1.19 -21.82 4.03
N VAL A 190 -1.92 -22.90 4.35
CA VAL A 190 -2.96 -23.44 3.46
C VAL A 190 -4.21 -22.55 3.43
N VAL A 191 -4.60 -21.98 4.58
CA VAL A 191 -5.79 -21.11 4.67
C VAL A 191 -5.55 -19.74 4.05
N SER A 192 -4.34 -19.18 4.16
CA SER A 192 -4.02 -17.84 3.65
C SER A 192 -4.26 -17.62 2.15
N PRO A 193 -3.89 -18.54 1.22
CA PRO A 193 -4.21 -18.42 -0.20
C PRO A 193 -5.71 -18.47 -0.49
N ILE A 194 -6.49 -19.18 0.30
CA ILE A 194 -7.95 -19.24 0.15
C ILE A 194 -8.54 -17.87 0.45
N ILE A 195 -8.09 -17.22 1.53
CA ILE A 195 -8.48 -15.86 1.90
C ILE A 195 -8.07 -14.88 0.81
N ALA A 196 -6.84 -14.97 0.30
CA ALA A 196 -6.34 -14.13 -0.77
C ALA A 196 -7.17 -14.29 -2.06
N LYS A 197 -7.56 -15.51 -2.41
CA LYS A 197 -8.42 -15.81 -3.57
C LYS A 197 -9.82 -15.19 -3.44
N ILE A 198 -10.41 -15.22 -2.26
CA ILE A 198 -11.69 -14.55 -1.98
C ILE A 198 -11.53 -13.04 -2.13
N GLY A 199 -10.48 -12.46 -1.55
CA GLY A 199 -10.17 -11.03 -1.68
C GLY A 199 -10.00 -10.58 -3.13
N THR A 200 -9.24 -11.33 -3.93
CA THR A 200 -9.02 -11.02 -5.36
C THR A 200 -10.31 -11.16 -6.17
N ALA A 201 -11.18 -12.11 -5.84
CA ALA A 201 -12.49 -12.26 -6.50
C ALA A 201 -13.41 -11.06 -6.23
N ILE A 202 -13.45 -10.57 -4.97
CA ILE A 202 -14.21 -9.38 -4.60
C ILE A 202 -13.62 -8.13 -5.29
N ALA A 203 -12.29 -7.98 -5.29
CA ALA A 203 -11.60 -6.87 -5.94
C ALA A 203 -11.86 -6.85 -7.47
N GLY A 204 -11.85 -8.01 -8.12
CA GLY A 204 -12.17 -8.14 -9.54
C GLY A 204 -13.61 -7.69 -9.86
N LYS A 205 -14.57 -8.08 -9.02
CA LYS A 205 -15.97 -7.65 -9.12
C LYS A 205 -16.12 -6.14 -8.88
N SER A 206 -15.46 -5.61 -7.86
CA SER A 206 -15.43 -4.19 -7.53
C SER A 206 -14.90 -3.37 -8.71
N ARG A 207 -13.79 -3.78 -9.32
CA ARG A 207 -13.20 -3.11 -10.49
C ARG A 207 -14.18 -2.96 -11.65
N LYS A 208 -14.98 -3.99 -11.94
CA LYS A 208 -15.99 -3.96 -13.02
C LYS A 208 -17.03 -2.86 -12.77
N TYR A 209 -17.53 -2.74 -11.55
CA TYR A 209 -18.53 -1.72 -11.20
C TYR A 209 -17.93 -0.32 -11.15
N PHE A 210 -16.70 -0.17 -10.66
CA PHE A 210 -16.00 1.12 -10.73
C PHE A 210 -15.76 1.59 -12.16
N MET A 211 -15.41 0.68 -13.08
CA MET A 211 -15.27 1.02 -14.51
C MET A 211 -16.59 1.51 -15.10
N LYS A 212 -17.71 0.86 -14.74
CA LYS A 212 -19.05 1.30 -15.18
C LYS A 212 -19.40 2.66 -14.60
N GLN A 213 -19.19 2.86 -13.29
CA GLN A 213 -19.38 4.16 -12.64
C GLN A 213 -18.58 5.27 -13.33
N GLN A 214 -17.30 5.00 -13.66
CA GLN A 214 -16.45 5.99 -14.34
C GLN A 214 -16.96 6.32 -15.75
N THR A 215 -17.52 5.33 -16.47
CA THR A 215 -18.13 5.55 -17.77
C THR A 215 -19.39 6.40 -17.65
N ASP A 216 -20.27 6.10 -16.69
CA ASP A 216 -21.51 6.85 -16.48
C ASP A 216 -21.22 8.28 -15.99
N LEU A 217 -20.20 8.47 -15.12
CA LEU A 217 -19.72 9.79 -14.72
C LEU A 217 -19.18 10.60 -15.91
N GLY A 218 -18.46 9.94 -16.84
CA GLY A 218 -17.98 10.56 -18.06
C GLY A 218 -19.13 11.06 -18.95
N LYS A 219 -20.24 10.29 -19.04
CA LYS A 219 -21.43 10.70 -19.79
C LYS A 219 -22.11 11.92 -19.16
N VAL A 220 -22.29 11.92 -17.83
CA VAL A 220 -22.88 13.06 -17.11
C VAL A 220 -22.03 14.31 -17.30
N ASN A 221 -20.71 14.21 -17.12
CA ASN A 221 -19.81 15.34 -17.29
C ASN A 221 -19.80 15.87 -18.74
N GLY A 222 -19.79 14.97 -19.75
CA GLY A 222 -19.89 15.38 -21.14
C GLY A 222 -21.20 16.10 -21.45
N TYR A 223 -22.31 15.60 -20.93
CA TYR A 223 -23.62 16.23 -21.10
C TYR A 223 -23.69 17.62 -20.43
N ILE A 224 -23.12 17.77 -19.24
CA ILE A 224 -23.02 19.06 -18.56
C ILE A 224 -22.19 20.04 -19.41
N GLU A 225 -21.03 19.62 -19.91
CA GLU A 225 -20.13 20.45 -20.73
C GLU A 225 -20.84 20.91 -22.01
N GLU A 226 -21.52 19.99 -22.69
CA GLU A 226 -22.29 20.27 -23.92
C GLU A 226 -23.42 21.25 -23.65
N THR A 227 -24.22 21.00 -22.62
CA THR A 227 -25.36 21.84 -22.24
C THR A 227 -24.93 23.25 -21.83
N VAL A 228 -23.88 23.36 -20.97
CA VAL A 228 -23.38 24.66 -20.52
C VAL A 228 -22.78 25.44 -21.70
N THR A 229 -22.07 24.80 -22.59
CA THR A 229 -21.52 25.43 -23.79
C THR A 229 -22.62 25.87 -24.75
N GLY A 230 -23.66 25.04 -24.92
CA GLY A 230 -24.82 25.28 -25.78
C GLY A 230 -25.97 26.06 -25.11
N GLN A 231 -25.79 26.62 -23.89
CA GLN A 231 -26.86 27.20 -23.09
C GLN A 231 -27.69 28.29 -23.82
N LYS A 232 -27.03 29.06 -24.71
CA LYS A 232 -27.71 30.05 -25.56
C LYS A 232 -28.72 29.41 -26.49
N VAL A 233 -28.35 28.25 -27.08
CA VAL A 233 -29.23 27.52 -27.99
C VAL A 233 -30.41 26.93 -27.23
N VAL A 234 -30.15 26.30 -26.07
CA VAL A 234 -31.19 25.77 -25.18
C VAL A 234 -32.24 26.83 -24.87
N LYS A 235 -31.78 28.06 -24.50
CA LYS A 235 -32.67 29.19 -24.18
C LYS A 235 -33.48 29.70 -25.38
N VAL A 236 -32.86 29.82 -26.55
CA VAL A 236 -33.54 30.32 -27.76
C VAL A 236 -34.67 29.39 -28.22
N PHE A 237 -34.44 28.05 -28.03
CA PHE A 237 -35.43 27.04 -28.45
C PHE A 237 -36.37 26.59 -27.31
N ASN A 238 -36.33 27.21 -26.11
CA ASN A 238 -37.10 26.81 -24.93
C ASN A 238 -37.00 25.31 -24.62
N TYR A 239 -35.76 24.73 -24.73
CA TYR A 239 -35.49 23.29 -24.64
C TYR A 239 -35.07 22.83 -23.22
N GLU A 240 -35.25 23.69 -22.21
CA GLU A 240 -34.80 23.49 -20.84
C GLU A 240 -35.34 22.24 -20.18
N GLU A 241 -36.68 22.00 -20.31
CA GLU A 241 -37.31 20.81 -19.70
C GLU A 241 -36.76 19.50 -20.25
N ASN A 242 -36.50 19.44 -21.57
CA ASN A 242 -35.94 18.27 -22.19
C ASN A 242 -34.51 18.02 -21.70
N VAL A 243 -33.69 19.07 -21.59
CA VAL A 243 -32.34 19.00 -21.05
C VAL A 243 -32.32 18.50 -19.60
N ILE A 244 -33.29 19.00 -18.78
CA ILE A 244 -33.41 18.56 -17.38
C ILE A 244 -33.79 17.09 -17.28
N ASN A 245 -34.71 16.63 -18.11
CA ASN A 245 -35.18 15.25 -18.13
C ASN A 245 -34.05 14.31 -18.55
N GLU A 246 -33.34 14.63 -19.62
CA GLU A 246 -32.19 13.83 -20.11
C GLU A 246 -31.05 13.79 -19.09
N PHE A 247 -30.74 14.93 -18.46
CA PHE A 247 -29.79 14.97 -17.34
C PHE A 247 -30.24 14.08 -16.19
N SER A 248 -31.51 14.09 -15.85
CA SER A 248 -32.09 13.29 -14.77
C SER A 248 -31.90 11.79 -15.03
N GLU A 249 -32.11 11.33 -16.28
CA GLU A 249 -31.90 9.93 -16.68
C GLU A 249 -30.42 9.52 -16.57
N LEU A 250 -29.51 10.35 -17.08
CA LEU A 250 -28.08 10.12 -17.00
C LEU A 250 -27.61 10.10 -15.55
N ASN A 251 -28.08 11.03 -14.73
CA ASN A 251 -27.73 11.11 -13.31
C ASN A 251 -28.29 9.92 -12.51
N GLN A 252 -29.50 9.45 -12.86
CA GLN A 252 -30.07 8.24 -12.25
C GLN A 252 -29.26 6.98 -12.64
N SER A 253 -28.77 6.89 -13.87
CA SER A 253 -27.86 5.81 -14.31
C SER A 253 -26.55 5.84 -13.53
N LEU A 254 -25.94 7.04 -13.37
CA LEU A 254 -24.76 7.25 -12.55
C LEU A 254 -25.01 6.85 -11.09
N ARG A 255 -26.10 7.30 -10.48
CA ARG A 255 -26.47 6.90 -9.12
C ARG A 255 -26.53 5.39 -8.96
N ASN A 256 -27.17 4.69 -9.90
CA ASN A 256 -27.32 3.22 -9.83
C ASN A 256 -25.98 2.49 -9.96
N SER A 257 -25.09 2.94 -10.83
CA SER A 257 -23.74 2.38 -10.98
C SER A 257 -22.86 2.71 -9.77
N GLN A 258 -22.99 3.91 -9.21
CA GLN A 258 -22.24 4.35 -8.03
C GLN A 258 -22.64 3.58 -6.78
N VAL A 259 -23.94 3.38 -6.53
CA VAL A 259 -24.43 2.56 -5.40
C VAL A 259 -23.86 1.13 -5.49
N LYS A 260 -23.90 0.51 -6.66
CA LYS A 260 -23.36 -0.84 -6.86
C LYS A 260 -21.84 -0.90 -6.65
N ALA A 261 -21.10 0.09 -7.15
CA ALA A 261 -19.66 0.17 -6.98
C ALA A 261 -19.28 0.36 -5.50
N GLN A 262 -19.94 1.27 -4.82
CA GLN A 262 -19.70 1.55 -3.39
C GLN A 262 -20.09 0.37 -2.49
N PHE A 263 -21.21 -0.29 -2.77
CA PHE A 263 -21.65 -1.46 -2.00
C PHE A 263 -20.62 -2.59 -2.06
N ILE A 264 -20.17 -2.97 -3.27
CA ILE A 264 -19.21 -4.07 -3.43
C ILE A 264 -17.84 -3.71 -2.86
N SER A 265 -17.41 -2.46 -3.04
CA SER A 265 -16.17 -1.96 -2.43
C SER A 265 -16.27 -1.90 -0.91
N GLY A 266 -17.38 -1.43 -0.38
CA GLY A 266 -17.63 -1.29 1.06
C GLY A 266 -17.66 -2.64 1.80
N ILE A 267 -18.13 -3.71 1.16
CA ILE A 267 -18.12 -5.07 1.75
C ILE A 267 -16.72 -5.66 1.84
N MET A 268 -15.76 -5.18 1.03
CA MET A 268 -14.42 -5.75 0.97
C MET A 268 -13.72 -5.73 2.34
N GLY A 269 -13.74 -4.60 3.03
CA GLY A 269 -13.15 -4.44 4.37
C GLY A 269 -13.72 -5.42 5.41
N PRO A 270 -15.03 -5.38 5.68
CA PRO A 270 -15.68 -6.31 6.61
C PRO A 270 -15.47 -7.77 6.23
N CYS A 271 -15.53 -8.13 4.94
CA CYS A 271 -15.31 -9.49 4.48
C CYS A 271 -13.88 -9.97 4.78
N MET A 272 -12.87 -9.15 4.48
CA MET A 272 -11.47 -9.50 4.77
C MET A 272 -11.21 -9.61 6.28
N ASN A 273 -11.83 -8.75 7.09
CA ASN A 273 -11.77 -8.86 8.55
C ASN A 273 -12.43 -10.16 9.05
N ALA A 274 -13.61 -10.51 8.53
CA ALA A 274 -14.28 -11.76 8.89
C ALA A 274 -13.42 -12.99 8.51
N MET A 275 -12.80 -12.99 7.34
CA MET A 275 -11.89 -14.06 6.93
C MET A 275 -10.65 -14.15 7.83
N SER A 276 -10.11 -13.03 8.26
CA SER A 276 -9.01 -13.01 9.24
C SER A 276 -9.45 -13.59 10.59
N GLN A 277 -10.68 -13.33 11.03
CA GLN A 277 -11.23 -13.93 12.25
C GLN A 277 -11.49 -15.42 12.10
N VAL A 278 -11.92 -15.89 10.93
CA VAL A 278 -12.05 -17.32 10.64
C VAL A 278 -10.67 -18.01 10.73
N ASN A 279 -9.64 -17.43 10.11
CA ASN A 279 -8.27 -17.96 10.22
C ASN A 279 -7.79 -18.01 11.68
N TYR A 280 -8.02 -16.93 12.43
CA TYR A 280 -7.73 -16.88 13.86
C TYR A 280 -8.43 -17.99 14.63
N THR A 281 -9.74 -18.16 14.42
CA THR A 281 -10.54 -19.17 15.13
C THR A 281 -10.09 -20.59 14.77
N LEU A 282 -9.85 -20.87 13.49
CA LEU A 282 -9.32 -22.18 13.06
C LEU A 282 -7.96 -22.47 13.70
N THR A 283 -7.06 -21.51 13.67
CA THR A 283 -5.73 -21.64 14.30
C THR A 283 -5.84 -21.85 15.80
N ALA A 284 -6.72 -21.11 16.48
CA ALA A 284 -6.95 -21.26 17.92
C ALA A 284 -7.57 -22.62 18.26
N CYS A 285 -8.57 -23.09 17.50
CA CYS A 285 -9.20 -24.38 17.73
C CYS A 285 -8.21 -25.54 17.53
N VAL A 286 -7.53 -25.58 16.37
CA VAL A 286 -6.55 -26.63 16.08
C VAL A 286 -5.39 -26.57 17.08
N GLY A 287 -4.90 -25.38 17.39
CA GLY A 287 -3.84 -25.19 18.37
C GLY A 287 -4.24 -25.60 19.79
N SER A 288 -5.48 -25.34 20.20
CA SER A 288 -6.01 -25.79 21.51
C SER A 288 -6.10 -27.33 21.58
N ILE A 289 -6.53 -27.97 20.51
CA ILE A 289 -6.56 -29.43 20.43
C ILE A 289 -5.15 -30.03 20.58
N ILE A 290 -4.17 -29.44 19.86
CA ILE A 290 -2.75 -29.85 19.94
C ILE A 290 -2.21 -29.63 21.35
N ALA A 291 -2.44 -28.44 21.94
CA ALA A 291 -1.98 -28.13 23.29
C ALA A 291 -2.58 -29.04 24.34
N PHE A 292 -3.85 -29.38 24.20
CA PHE A 292 -4.54 -30.33 25.11
C PHE A 292 -4.00 -31.77 24.96
N ALA A 293 -3.83 -32.23 23.71
CA ALA A 293 -3.26 -33.55 23.43
C ALA A 293 -1.83 -33.71 23.96
N SER A 294 -1.02 -32.65 23.84
CA SER A 294 0.35 -32.57 24.38
C SER A 294 0.39 -32.73 25.91
N ARG A 295 -0.61 -32.21 26.61
CA ARG A 295 -0.66 -32.22 28.09
C ARG A 295 -1.13 -33.58 28.67
N TRP A 296 -1.94 -34.34 27.95
CA TRP A 296 -2.55 -35.59 28.47
C TRP A 296 -1.96 -36.86 27.84
N GLY A 297 -0.74 -36.84 27.33
CA GLY A 297 0.00 -38.03 26.97
C GLY A 297 -0.47 -38.77 25.70
N GLY A 298 -1.37 -38.15 24.93
CA GLY A 298 -1.72 -38.61 23.59
C GLY A 298 -0.55 -38.25 22.65
N GLY A 299 0.42 -39.16 22.56
CA GLY A 299 1.68 -38.99 21.87
C GLY A 299 1.58 -38.49 20.44
N VAL A 300 1.49 -37.17 20.29
CA VAL A 300 1.89 -36.48 19.06
C VAL A 300 3.29 -35.94 19.31
N PRO A 301 4.35 -36.71 19.04
CA PRO A 301 5.72 -36.40 19.44
C PRO A 301 6.31 -35.20 18.72
N PHE A 302 5.55 -34.58 17.80
CA PHE A 302 6.08 -33.55 16.87
C PHE A 302 5.63 -32.12 17.17
N SER A 303 4.88 -31.84 18.27
CA SER A 303 4.39 -30.47 18.47
C SER A 303 3.96 -30.19 19.91
N ALA A 304 4.89 -30.25 20.88
CA ALA A 304 4.61 -29.75 22.21
C ALA A 304 4.28 -28.24 22.14
N LEU A 305 3.00 -27.92 22.19
CA LEU A 305 2.50 -26.54 22.20
C LEU A 305 2.02 -26.20 23.60
N ASP A 306 2.67 -25.22 24.22
CA ASP A 306 2.24 -24.65 25.48
C ASP A 306 1.23 -23.50 25.26
N ILE A 307 0.50 -23.10 26.29
CA ILE A 307 -0.53 -22.07 26.19
C ILE A 307 0.08 -20.73 25.76
N GLY A 308 1.26 -20.40 26.26
CA GLY A 308 2.00 -19.21 25.82
C GLY A 308 2.38 -19.27 24.33
N GLY A 309 2.84 -20.44 23.87
CA GLY A 309 3.14 -20.69 22.46
C GLY A 309 1.93 -20.57 21.55
N LEU A 310 0.77 -21.09 21.97
CA LEU A 310 -0.49 -20.92 21.26
C LEU A 310 -0.87 -19.46 21.10
N THR A 311 -0.78 -18.68 22.20
CA THR A 311 -1.09 -17.24 22.17
C THR A 311 -0.19 -16.47 21.20
N VAL A 312 1.12 -16.75 21.23
CA VAL A 312 2.10 -16.15 20.33
C VAL A 312 1.84 -16.58 18.89
N PHE A 313 1.55 -17.85 18.66
CA PHE A 313 1.26 -18.37 17.32
C PHE A 313 0.04 -17.69 16.68
N VAL A 314 -1.02 -17.49 17.45
CA VAL A 314 -2.22 -16.79 17.03
C VAL A 314 -1.93 -15.33 16.65
N ASN A 315 -1.06 -14.64 17.42
CA ASN A 315 -0.60 -13.31 17.06
C ASN A 315 0.21 -13.32 15.75
N TYR A 316 1.10 -14.28 15.56
CA TYR A 316 1.85 -14.42 14.31
C TYR A 316 0.96 -14.72 13.10
N SER A 317 -0.09 -15.52 13.26
CA SER A 317 -1.06 -15.79 12.20
C SER A 317 -1.73 -14.48 11.69
N ARG A 318 -2.03 -13.53 12.58
CA ARG A 318 -2.54 -12.21 12.21
C ARG A 318 -1.47 -11.35 11.53
N GLN A 319 -0.25 -11.34 12.08
CA GLN A 319 0.87 -10.58 11.52
C GLN A 319 1.31 -11.11 10.15
N PHE A 320 1.15 -12.40 9.87
CA PHE A 320 1.47 -13.01 8.59
C PHE A 320 0.52 -12.57 7.45
N SER A 321 -0.77 -12.46 7.74
CA SER A 321 -1.79 -12.17 6.72
C SER A 321 -1.76 -10.70 6.25
N ARG A 322 -1.35 -9.77 7.09
CA ARG A 322 -1.38 -8.33 6.81
C ARG A 322 -0.40 -7.89 5.71
N PRO A 323 0.91 -8.23 5.76
CA PRO A 323 1.87 -7.81 4.75
C PRO A 323 1.55 -8.31 3.35
N ILE A 324 0.88 -9.46 3.20
CA ILE A 324 0.53 -10.02 1.89
C ILE A 324 -0.34 -9.06 1.10
N ASN A 325 -1.35 -8.48 1.73
CA ASN A 325 -2.24 -7.52 1.10
C ASN A 325 -1.55 -6.16 0.85
N GLU A 326 -0.74 -5.71 1.79
CA GLU A 326 0.00 -4.46 1.69
C GLU A 326 1.04 -4.51 0.55
N LEU A 327 1.81 -5.60 0.44
CA LEU A 327 2.80 -5.77 -0.62
C LEU A 327 2.17 -5.75 -2.03
N ALA A 328 0.99 -6.34 -2.21
CA ALA A 328 0.29 -6.28 -3.49
C ALA A 328 -0.07 -4.83 -3.90
N GLN A 329 -0.46 -3.99 -2.94
CA GLN A 329 -0.71 -2.57 -3.19
C GLN A 329 0.59 -1.81 -3.53
N GLN A 330 1.70 -2.13 -2.85
CA GLN A 330 2.99 -1.47 -3.08
C GLN A 330 3.54 -1.73 -4.49
N VAL A 331 3.29 -2.91 -5.07
CA VAL A 331 3.64 -3.18 -6.48
C VAL A 331 2.95 -2.17 -7.42
N THR A 332 1.68 -1.85 -7.17
CA THR A 332 0.94 -0.87 -7.97
C THR A 332 1.53 0.54 -7.81
N ASN A 333 1.90 0.91 -6.58
CA ASN A 333 2.51 2.20 -6.28
C ASN A 333 3.87 2.35 -6.98
N ILE A 334 4.71 1.29 -6.96
CA ILE A 334 5.99 1.28 -7.72
C ILE A 334 5.73 1.47 -9.21
N MET A 335 4.78 0.75 -9.80
CA MET A 335 4.51 0.86 -11.24
C MET A 335 4.02 2.27 -11.62
N SER A 336 3.23 2.90 -10.75
CA SER A 336 2.79 4.29 -10.94
C SER A 336 3.94 5.27 -10.85
N ALA A 337 4.85 5.10 -9.87
CA ALA A 337 6.02 5.94 -9.72
C ALA A 337 7.02 5.78 -10.86
N LEU A 338 7.24 4.56 -11.34
CA LEU A 338 8.09 4.32 -12.52
C LEU A 338 7.50 4.94 -13.79
N ALA A 339 6.17 4.92 -13.96
CA ALA A 339 5.53 5.61 -15.08
C ALA A 339 5.68 7.14 -14.98
N GLY A 340 5.57 7.72 -13.78
CA GLY A 340 5.85 9.14 -13.53
C GLY A 340 7.31 9.49 -13.79
N ALA A 341 8.24 8.68 -13.27
CA ALA A 341 9.67 8.86 -13.49
C ALA A 341 10.05 8.76 -14.98
N GLU A 342 9.47 7.84 -15.74
CA GLU A 342 9.69 7.72 -17.19
C GLU A 342 9.25 8.99 -17.91
N ARG A 343 8.10 9.58 -17.56
CA ARG A 343 7.64 10.84 -18.16
C ARG A 343 8.58 12.00 -17.82
N VAL A 344 9.04 12.09 -16.58
CA VAL A 344 10.03 13.10 -16.15
C VAL A 344 11.34 12.92 -16.91
N PHE A 345 11.84 11.69 -17.01
CA PHE A 345 13.10 11.41 -17.70
C PHE A 345 13.00 11.61 -19.21
N ASN A 346 11.85 11.35 -19.83
CA ASN A 346 11.65 11.65 -21.26
C ASN A 346 11.83 13.15 -21.57
N VAL A 347 11.38 14.04 -20.67
CA VAL A 347 11.66 15.49 -20.82
C VAL A 347 13.14 15.79 -20.65
N MET A 348 13.80 15.13 -19.71
CA MET A 348 15.24 15.31 -19.50
C MET A 348 16.10 14.82 -20.66
N ASP A 349 15.58 13.89 -21.46
CA ASP A 349 16.27 13.28 -22.60
C ASP A 349 15.95 13.95 -23.94
N GLU A 350 15.04 14.95 -23.97
CA GLU A 350 14.75 15.74 -25.16
C GLU A 350 16.00 16.49 -25.66
N THR A 351 16.08 16.73 -26.96
CA THR A 351 17.19 17.49 -27.57
C THR A 351 17.17 18.94 -27.11
N GLU A 352 18.32 19.44 -26.70
CA GLU A 352 18.49 20.86 -26.35
C GLU A 352 18.52 21.73 -27.62
N GLU A 353 18.15 23.00 -27.47
CA GLU A 353 18.35 23.99 -28.51
C GLU A 353 19.84 24.15 -28.75
N ILE A 354 20.24 24.18 -30.00
CA ILE A 354 21.65 24.41 -30.38
C ILE A 354 21.86 25.92 -30.25
N ASP A 355 22.74 26.36 -29.35
CA ASP A 355 23.21 27.75 -29.30
C ASP A 355 24.07 27.94 -30.56
N ASP A 356 23.62 28.81 -31.49
CA ASP A 356 24.39 29.26 -32.64
C ASP A 356 25.48 30.23 -32.21
#